data_e69f8c1fb67aabc9297b82a60045e740
#
_entry.id   e69f8c1fb67aabc9297b82a60045e740
#
_cell.length_a   1.000
_cell.length_b   1.000
_cell.length_c   1.000
_cell.angle_alpha   90.00
_cell.angle_beta   90.00
_cell.angle_gamma   90.00
#
_symmetry.space_group_name_H-M   'P 1'
#
loop_
_entity.id
_entity.type
_entity.pdbx_description
1 polymer ?
#
loop_
_entity_poly.entity_id
_entity_poly.type
_entity_poly.pdbx_seq_one_letter_code
_entity_poly.pdbx_strand_id
1 'polypeptide(L)'
;FASMGDNITPPQQAFNWVADVYGSTDEIKARGQVIVGLLHENAGHLGIFVSGAVAKKEHAQIVSVLESIEALPPGLYGMQIREQPGEGGEPAYEVAFVEKQLEEVAARLNRLERRDEAAFEAVAQVSEFNQKAYEMFARPWVQALSGDALGEWQRQWHPLRAERWLL
;
A
#
# COMPACT_ATOMS: atom_id res chain seq x y z
N PHE A 1 3.19 -0.85 -4.31
CA PHE A 1 3.80 -1.06 -5.63
C PHE A 1 3.57 0.16 -6.51
N ALA A 2 4.63 0.69 -7.13
CA ALA A 2 4.58 1.84 -8.02
C ALA A 2 5.59 1.69 -9.15
N SER A 3 5.54 2.56 -10.18
CA SER A 3 6.50 2.57 -11.27
C SER A 3 6.98 3.96 -11.64
N MET A 4 8.27 4.09 -11.92
CA MET A 4 8.87 5.33 -12.45
C MET A 4 8.44 5.65 -13.88
N GLY A 5 7.98 4.65 -14.63
CA GLY A 5 7.44 4.82 -15.99
C GLY A 5 5.97 5.21 -16.03
N ASP A 6 5.30 5.31 -14.88
CA ASP A 6 3.90 5.71 -14.80
C ASP A 6 3.77 7.24 -14.82
N ASN A 7 3.25 7.77 -15.92
CA ASN A 7 3.03 9.21 -16.11
C ASN A 7 1.62 9.67 -15.69
N ILE A 8 0.74 8.74 -15.32
CA ILE A 8 -0.65 9.02 -14.89
C ILE A 8 -0.73 9.04 -13.38
N THR A 9 -0.16 8.02 -12.74
CA THR A 9 -0.03 7.92 -11.29
C THR A 9 1.44 7.79 -10.91
N PRO A 10 2.18 8.89 -10.90
CA PRO A 10 3.61 8.86 -10.61
C PRO A 10 3.88 8.30 -9.21
N PRO A 11 5.07 7.72 -8.97
CA PRO A 11 5.40 7.05 -7.70
C PRO A 11 5.18 7.88 -6.45
N GLN A 12 5.27 9.20 -6.56
CA GLN A 12 4.99 10.12 -5.46
C GLN A 12 3.58 9.94 -4.90
N GLN A 13 2.57 9.76 -5.76
CA GLN A 13 1.18 9.56 -5.34
C GLN A 13 1.02 8.26 -4.54
N ALA A 14 1.81 7.24 -4.87
CA ALA A 14 1.79 5.97 -4.14
C ALA A 14 2.49 6.06 -2.77
N PHE A 15 3.41 7.00 -2.55
CA PHE A 15 4.24 7.08 -1.35
C PHE A 15 4.01 8.32 -0.48
N ASN A 16 3.44 9.40 -1.01
CA ASN A 16 3.22 10.63 -0.23
C ASN A 16 2.37 10.41 1.00
N TRP A 17 1.38 9.51 0.95
CA TRP A 17 0.55 9.18 2.11
C TRP A 17 1.37 8.69 3.31
N VAL A 18 2.50 8.04 3.08
CA VAL A 18 3.38 7.58 4.17
C VAL A 18 3.95 8.78 4.92
N ALA A 19 4.40 9.80 4.19
CA ALA A 19 4.88 11.05 4.78
C ALA A 19 3.75 11.82 5.49
N ASP A 20 2.55 11.84 4.90
CA ASP A 20 1.41 12.57 5.46
C ASP A 20 0.85 11.94 6.72
N VAL A 21 0.84 10.60 6.79
CA VAL A 21 0.28 9.85 7.93
C VAL A 21 1.28 9.69 9.07
N TYR A 22 2.54 9.46 8.75
CA TYR A 22 3.57 9.15 9.76
C TYR A 22 4.56 10.28 9.99
N GLY A 23 4.87 11.09 8.98
CA GLY A 23 5.81 12.20 9.09
C GLY A 23 7.28 11.81 9.24
N SER A 24 7.59 10.65 9.83
CA SER A 24 8.96 10.15 10.03
C SER A 24 9.03 8.63 10.09
N THR A 25 10.22 8.07 9.85
CA THR A 25 10.48 6.64 10.01
C THR A 25 10.31 6.20 11.47
N ASP A 26 10.66 7.03 12.41
CA ASP A 26 10.52 6.73 13.85
C ASP A 26 9.06 6.57 14.25
N GLU A 27 8.15 7.37 13.68
CA GLU A 27 6.73 7.24 13.94
C GLU A 27 6.14 5.95 13.33
N ILE A 28 6.62 5.52 12.15
CA ILE A 28 6.27 4.21 11.57
C ILE A 28 6.62 3.09 12.54
N LYS A 29 7.85 3.12 13.09
CA LYS A 29 8.34 2.14 14.07
C LYS A 29 7.56 2.19 15.38
N ALA A 30 7.30 3.39 15.90
CA ALA A 30 6.57 3.59 17.15
C ALA A 30 5.13 3.05 17.08
N ARG A 31 4.50 3.14 15.91
CA ARG A 31 3.16 2.56 15.66
C ARG A 31 3.18 1.06 15.33
N GLY A 32 4.34 0.43 15.33
CA GLY A 32 4.46 -1.00 15.04
C GLY A 32 4.13 -1.37 13.58
N GLN A 33 4.27 -0.43 12.65
CA GLN A 33 3.89 -0.66 11.26
C GLN A 33 5.07 -1.14 10.42
N VAL A 34 4.78 -2.08 9.51
CA VAL A 34 5.70 -2.51 8.46
C VAL A 34 5.16 -2.00 7.13
N ILE A 35 5.96 -1.20 6.45
CA ILE A 35 5.61 -0.66 5.13
C ILE A 35 6.67 -1.12 4.14
N VAL A 36 6.24 -1.84 3.11
CA VAL A 36 7.13 -2.34 2.06
C VAL A 36 6.79 -1.65 0.75
N GLY A 37 7.77 -0.94 0.18
CA GLY A 37 7.67 -0.30 -1.14
C GLY A 37 8.42 -1.10 -2.19
N LEU A 38 7.74 -1.42 -3.30
CA LEU A 38 8.35 -1.95 -4.51
C LEU A 38 8.18 -0.95 -5.65
N LEU A 39 9.29 -0.51 -6.21
CA LEU A 39 9.32 0.46 -7.30
C LEU A 39 9.88 -0.20 -8.57
N HIS A 40 9.02 -0.34 -9.57
CA HIS A 40 9.42 -0.77 -10.91
C HIS A 40 9.99 0.41 -11.71
N GLU A 41 11.04 0.18 -12.52
CA GLU A 41 11.72 1.28 -13.18
C GLU A 41 11.02 1.76 -14.47
N ASN A 42 10.42 0.86 -15.25
CA ASN A 42 10.04 1.14 -16.63
C ASN A 42 8.59 0.77 -17.01
N ALA A 43 7.78 0.22 -16.12
CA ALA A 43 6.39 -0.12 -16.45
C ALA A 43 5.53 1.15 -16.55
N GLY A 44 4.76 1.30 -17.64
CA GLY A 44 3.74 2.34 -17.74
C GLY A 44 2.51 2.01 -16.89
N HIS A 45 1.59 2.96 -16.81
CA HIS A 45 0.40 2.89 -15.94
C HIS A 45 -0.36 1.56 -16.03
N LEU A 46 -0.77 1.17 -17.21
CA LEU A 46 -1.44 -0.12 -17.40
C LEU A 46 -0.50 -1.32 -17.27
N GLY A 47 0.79 -1.14 -17.58
CA GLY A 47 1.79 -2.19 -17.51
C GLY A 47 1.98 -2.77 -16.11
N ILE A 48 1.75 -1.97 -15.07
CA ILE A 48 1.80 -2.43 -13.67
C ILE A 48 0.80 -3.56 -13.41
N PHE A 49 -0.37 -3.51 -14.05
CA PHE A 49 -1.47 -4.45 -13.80
C PHE A 49 -1.55 -5.58 -14.84
N VAL A 50 -1.26 -5.28 -16.11
CA VAL A 50 -1.55 -6.20 -17.21
C VAL A 50 -0.29 -6.77 -17.89
N SER A 51 0.90 -6.29 -17.54
CA SER A 51 2.13 -6.83 -18.12
C SER A 51 2.44 -8.23 -17.61
N GLY A 52 2.56 -9.19 -18.50
CA GLY A 52 2.98 -10.54 -18.16
C GLY A 52 4.39 -10.60 -17.57
N ALA A 53 5.29 -9.67 -17.94
CA ALA A 53 6.61 -9.56 -17.35
C ALA A 53 6.53 -9.11 -15.88
N VAL A 54 5.73 -8.07 -15.57
CA VAL A 54 5.49 -7.61 -14.19
C VAL A 54 4.82 -8.72 -13.38
N ALA A 55 3.83 -9.42 -13.94
CA ALA A 55 3.16 -10.50 -13.22
C ALA A 55 4.11 -11.66 -12.86
N LYS A 56 4.97 -12.06 -13.77
CA LYS A 56 5.93 -13.16 -13.55
C LYS A 56 7.04 -12.80 -12.56
N LYS A 57 7.50 -11.56 -12.58
CA LYS A 57 8.59 -11.10 -11.73
C LYS A 57 8.06 -10.51 -10.42
N GLU A 58 7.40 -9.37 -10.49
CA GLU A 58 7.06 -8.61 -9.29
C GLU A 58 5.91 -9.25 -8.51
N HIS A 59 4.79 -9.54 -9.14
CA HIS A 59 3.61 -10.07 -8.44
C HIS A 59 3.85 -11.47 -7.88
N ALA A 60 4.52 -12.35 -8.65
CA ALA A 60 4.84 -13.69 -8.17
C ALA A 60 5.81 -13.65 -6.98
N GLN A 61 6.81 -12.76 -7.01
CA GLN A 61 7.76 -12.61 -5.91
C GLN A 61 7.12 -11.98 -4.67
N ILE A 62 6.23 -11.01 -4.80
CA ILE A 62 5.47 -10.46 -3.67
C ILE A 62 4.73 -11.60 -2.94
N VAL A 63 4.02 -12.45 -3.68
CA VAL A 63 3.26 -13.55 -3.08
C VAL A 63 4.18 -14.59 -2.42
N SER A 64 5.32 -14.91 -3.03
CA SER A 64 6.26 -15.93 -2.51
C SER A 64 6.95 -15.51 -1.20
N VAL A 65 6.99 -14.21 -0.88
CA VAL A 65 7.71 -13.68 0.29
C VAL A 65 6.78 -13.06 1.35
N LEU A 66 5.48 -13.32 1.28
CA LEU A 66 4.51 -12.76 2.25
C LEU A 66 4.90 -13.08 3.70
N GLU A 67 5.28 -14.32 4.01
CA GLU A 67 5.74 -14.71 5.33
C GLU A 67 6.99 -13.93 5.78
N SER A 68 7.90 -13.67 4.84
CA SER A 68 9.08 -12.84 5.12
C SER A 68 8.72 -11.39 5.40
N ILE A 69 7.71 -10.85 4.72
CA ILE A 69 7.19 -9.49 4.96
C ILE A 69 6.55 -9.42 6.36
N GLU A 70 5.76 -10.43 6.73
CA GLU A 70 5.12 -10.50 8.05
C GLU A 70 6.13 -10.62 9.20
N ALA A 71 7.30 -11.20 8.93
CA ALA A 71 8.38 -11.34 9.90
C ALA A 71 9.28 -10.10 10.05
N LEU A 72 9.12 -9.07 9.21
CA LEU A 72 9.92 -7.86 9.29
C LEU A 72 9.62 -7.08 10.58
N PRO A 73 10.64 -6.55 11.26
CA PRO A 73 10.40 -5.60 12.34
C PRO A 73 9.73 -4.32 11.81
N PRO A 74 9.04 -3.56 12.68
CA PRO A 74 8.42 -2.29 12.29
C PRO A 74 9.40 -1.35 11.61
N GLY A 75 9.01 -0.79 10.46
CA GLY A 75 9.87 0.09 9.67
C GLY A 75 9.39 0.29 8.23
N LEU A 76 10.16 1.06 7.47
CA LEU A 76 9.97 1.28 6.06
C LEU A 76 11.04 0.52 5.27
N TYR A 77 10.61 -0.30 4.31
CA TYR A 77 11.49 -1.18 3.54
C TYR A 77 11.31 -0.98 2.03
N GLY A 78 12.42 -1.00 1.30
CA GLY A 78 12.42 -1.16 -0.15
C GLY A 78 12.59 -2.64 -0.50
N MET A 79 11.63 -3.22 -1.20
CA MET A 79 11.74 -4.56 -1.77
C MET A 79 12.57 -4.49 -3.06
N GLN A 80 13.61 -5.31 -3.15
CA GLN A 80 14.47 -5.46 -4.31
C GLN A 80 14.34 -6.88 -4.84
N ILE A 81 14.10 -7.01 -6.14
CA ILE A 81 14.01 -8.29 -6.83
C ILE A 81 15.18 -8.37 -7.81
N ARG A 82 16.11 -9.26 -7.56
CA ARG A 82 17.29 -9.52 -8.41
C ARG A 82 17.10 -10.80 -9.19
N GLU A 83 17.28 -10.72 -10.49
CA GLU A 83 17.29 -11.89 -11.35
C GLU A 83 18.67 -12.58 -11.28
N GLN A 84 18.64 -13.88 -11.07
CA GLN A 84 19.83 -14.73 -11.05
C GLN A 84 19.68 -15.85 -12.08
N PRO A 85 20.80 -16.39 -12.61
CA PRO A 85 20.76 -17.58 -13.44
C PRO A 85 20.19 -18.75 -12.64
N GLY A 86 19.05 -19.28 -13.07
CA GLY A 86 18.43 -20.46 -12.45
C GLY A 86 18.85 -21.77 -13.13
N GLU A 87 18.53 -22.89 -12.52
CA GLU A 87 18.76 -24.21 -13.08
C GLU A 87 17.85 -24.42 -14.30
N GLY A 88 18.38 -24.97 -15.38
CA GLY A 88 17.63 -25.27 -16.60
C GLY A 88 17.34 -24.09 -17.52
N GLY A 89 17.94 -22.91 -17.27
CA GLY A 89 17.78 -21.70 -18.10
C GLY A 89 16.55 -20.86 -17.78
N GLU A 90 15.78 -21.23 -16.77
CA GLU A 90 14.72 -20.35 -16.24
C GLU A 90 15.33 -19.36 -15.25
N PRO A 91 14.87 -18.07 -15.24
CA PRO A 91 15.36 -17.09 -14.30
C PRO A 91 14.92 -17.44 -12.87
N ALA A 92 15.87 -17.46 -11.93
CA ALA A 92 15.60 -17.47 -10.50
C ALA A 92 15.56 -16.03 -9.98
N TYR A 93 14.77 -15.78 -8.94
CA TYR A 93 14.64 -14.45 -8.36
C TYR A 93 15.03 -14.48 -6.89
N GLU A 94 15.92 -13.59 -6.50
CA GLU A 94 16.28 -13.33 -5.13
C GLU A 94 15.58 -12.05 -4.67
N VAL A 95 14.88 -12.13 -3.52
CA VAL A 95 14.18 -11.00 -2.92
C VAL A 95 14.89 -10.55 -1.67
N ALA A 96 15.18 -9.26 -1.58
CA ALA A 96 15.78 -8.62 -0.41
C ALA A 96 14.94 -7.45 0.06
N PHE A 97 14.86 -7.26 1.38
CA PHE A 97 14.24 -6.11 2.01
C PHE A 97 15.32 -5.21 2.59
N VAL A 98 15.39 -3.99 2.11
CA VAL A 98 16.37 -2.99 2.56
C VAL A 98 15.64 -1.91 3.32
N GLU A 99 15.98 -1.76 4.60
CA GLU A 99 15.42 -0.68 5.42
C GLU A 99 15.75 0.69 4.81
N LYS A 100 14.77 1.58 4.81
CA LYS A 100 14.83 2.93 4.23
C LYS A 100 14.40 3.97 5.26
N GLN A 101 14.94 5.17 5.09
CA GLN A 101 14.44 6.34 5.79
C GLN A 101 13.38 7.03 4.93
N LEU A 102 12.30 7.49 5.56
CA LEU A 102 11.20 8.14 4.86
C LEU A 102 11.67 9.39 4.10
N GLU A 103 12.59 10.13 4.69
CA GLU A 103 13.18 11.34 4.13
C GLU A 103 13.97 11.06 2.84
N GLU A 104 14.70 9.93 2.79
CA GLU A 104 15.45 9.50 1.61
C GLU A 104 14.50 9.09 0.48
N VAL A 105 13.43 8.35 0.83
CA VAL A 105 12.41 7.92 -0.13
C VAL A 105 11.68 9.13 -0.69
N ALA A 106 11.25 10.05 0.15
CA ALA A 106 10.58 11.28 -0.26
C ALA A 106 11.46 12.14 -1.17
N ALA A 107 12.74 12.34 -0.81
CA ALA A 107 13.68 13.11 -1.62
C ALA A 107 13.91 12.48 -3.01
N ARG A 108 13.97 11.14 -3.10
CA ARG A 108 14.16 10.44 -4.37
C ARG A 108 12.93 10.51 -5.27
N LEU A 109 11.75 10.43 -4.70
CA LEU A 109 10.49 10.37 -5.44
C LEU A 109 9.89 11.75 -5.72
N ASN A 110 10.28 12.78 -4.97
CA ASN A 110 9.67 14.10 -5.03
C ASN A 110 10.18 14.89 -6.26
N ARG A 111 9.81 14.43 -7.45
CA ARG A 111 10.08 15.13 -8.72
C ARG A 111 9.05 16.22 -9.02
N LEU A 112 7.88 16.13 -8.41
CA LEU A 112 6.81 17.13 -8.50
C LEU A 112 6.77 17.89 -7.19
N GLU A 113 6.70 19.21 -7.26
CA GLU A 113 6.59 20.04 -6.05
C GLU A 113 5.20 19.88 -5.43
N ARG A 114 5.15 19.69 -4.10
CA ARG A 114 3.88 19.56 -3.35
C ARG A 114 2.97 20.79 -3.46
N ARG A 115 3.48 21.92 -3.91
CA ARG A 115 2.64 23.12 -4.18
C ARG A 115 1.52 22.84 -5.19
N ASP A 116 1.68 21.84 -6.05
CA ASP A 116 0.63 21.43 -6.99
C ASP A 116 -0.56 20.79 -6.27
N GLU A 117 -0.36 20.37 -5.01
CA GLU A 117 -1.40 19.87 -4.12
C GLU A 117 -2.20 21.01 -3.44
N ALA A 118 -1.71 22.26 -3.48
CA ALA A 118 -2.35 23.39 -2.80
C ALA A 118 -3.82 23.63 -3.25
N ALA A 119 -4.16 23.25 -4.49
CA ALA A 119 -5.53 23.31 -4.96
C ALA A 119 -6.50 22.41 -4.17
N PHE A 120 -5.97 21.38 -3.50
CA PHE A 120 -6.74 20.43 -2.71
C PHE A 120 -6.74 20.74 -1.20
N GLU A 121 -6.09 21.82 -0.77
CA GLU A 121 -5.99 22.18 0.65
C GLU A 121 -7.36 22.36 1.30
N ALA A 122 -8.30 23.00 0.61
CA ALA A 122 -9.67 23.15 1.10
C ALA A 122 -10.37 21.81 1.29
N VAL A 123 -10.13 20.86 0.39
CA VAL A 123 -10.67 19.49 0.49
C VAL A 123 -10.07 18.77 1.71
N ALA A 124 -8.77 18.91 1.92
CA ALA A 124 -8.09 18.34 3.08
C ALA A 124 -8.67 18.88 4.39
N GLN A 125 -8.86 20.20 4.50
CA GLN A 125 -9.47 20.84 5.68
C GLN A 125 -10.90 20.32 5.96
N VAL A 126 -11.73 20.19 4.93
CA VAL A 126 -13.08 19.62 5.06
C VAL A 126 -13.00 18.15 5.48
N SER A 127 -12.09 17.38 4.92
CA SER A 127 -11.87 15.98 5.28
C SER A 127 -11.45 15.83 6.74
N GLU A 128 -10.51 16.65 7.23
CA GLU A 128 -10.10 16.66 8.63
C GLU A 128 -11.25 17.04 9.57
N PHE A 129 -12.05 18.04 9.21
CA PHE A 129 -13.23 18.40 9.98
C PHE A 129 -14.22 17.23 10.07
N ASN A 130 -14.51 16.58 8.95
CA ASN A 130 -15.40 15.42 8.92
C ASN A 130 -14.83 14.24 9.73
N GLN A 131 -13.52 14.02 9.66
CA GLN A 131 -12.84 12.99 10.45
C GLN A 131 -13.01 13.25 11.96
N LYS A 132 -12.74 14.47 12.41
CA LYS A 132 -12.90 14.87 13.82
C LYS A 132 -14.36 14.76 14.27
N ALA A 133 -15.29 15.18 13.44
CA ALA A 133 -16.73 15.06 13.74
C ALA A 133 -17.15 13.58 13.85
N TYR A 134 -16.69 12.73 12.93
CA TYR A 134 -16.91 11.29 12.99
C TYR A 134 -16.34 10.69 14.28
N GLU A 135 -15.09 10.98 14.61
CA GLU A 135 -14.43 10.45 15.81
C GLU A 135 -15.15 10.85 17.10
N MET A 136 -15.63 12.09 17.14
CA MET A 136 -16.31 12.63 18.33
C MET A 136 -17.75 12.11 18.47
N PHE A 137 -18.50 12.05 17.39
CA PHE A 137 -19.95 11.81 17.46
C PHE A 137 -20.39 10.43 16.98
N ALA A 138 -19.75 9.88 15.94
CA ALA A 138 -20.21 8.64 15.32
C ALA A 138 -19.40 7.41 15.76
N ARG A 139 -18.08 7.53 15.88
CA ARG A 139 -17.18 6.41 16.19
C ARG A 139 -17.56 5.65 17.45
N PRO A 140 -17.91 6.27 18.59
CA PRO A 140 -18.29 5.54 19.80
C PRO A 140 -19.51 4.63 19.57
N TRP A 141 -20.50 5.11 18.82
CA TRP A 141 -21.68 4.34 18.47
C TRP A 141 -21.38 3.20 17.49
N VAL A 142 -20.58 3.50 16.47
CA VAL A 142 -20.15 2.48 15.51
C VAL A 142 -19.40 1.37 16.24
N GLN A 143 -18.46 1.72 17.12
CA GLN A 143 -17.71 0.72 17.91
C GLN A 143 -18.60 -0.07 18.86
N ALA A 144 -19.56 0.56 19.51
CA ALA A 144 -20.48 -0.13 20.41
C ALA A 144 -21.42 -1.11 19.67
N LEU A 145 -21.75 -0.79 18.42
CA LEU A 145 -22.63 -1.62 17.58
C LEU A 145 -21.86 -2.61 16.71
N SER A 146 -20.57 -2.43 16.50
CA SER A 146 -19.72 -3.29 15.65
C SER A 146 -19.12 -4.39 16.49
N GLY A 147 -19.78 -5.54 16.55
CA GLY A 147 -19.29 -6.73 17.22
C GLY A 147 -19.22 -7.91 16.26
N ASP A 148 -18.42 -8.94 16.60
CA ASP A 148 -18.25 -10.15 15.79
C ASP A 148 -19.59 -10.86 15.53
N ALA A 149 -20.49 -10.87 16.52
CA ALA A 149 -21.81 -11.46 16.39
C ALA A 149 -22.69 -10.73 15.35
N LEU A 150 -22.66 -9.39 15.34
CA LEU A 150 -23.39 -8.61 14.33
C LEU A 150 -22.77 -8.77 12.94
N GLY A 151 -21.46 -8.77 12.86
CA GLY A 151 -20.72 -9.02 11.61
C GLY A 151 -21.02 -10.39 11.02
N GLU A 152 -21.09 -11.42 11.88
CA GLU A 152 -21.47 -12.77 11.45
C GLU A 152 -22.93 -12.84 11.00
N TRP A 153 -23.84 -12.23 11.74
CA TRP A 153 -25.25 -12.14 11.36
C TRP A 153 -25.42 -11.44 10.01
N GLN A 154 -24.77 -10.30 9.78
CA GLN A 154 -24.81 -9.59 8.49
C GLN A 154 -24.25 -10.43 7.34
N ARG A 155 -23.16 -11.17 7.57
CA ARG A 155 -22.59 -12.10 6.59
C ARG A 155 -23.55 -13.22 6.21
N GLN A 156 -24.26 -13.78 7.19
CA GLN A 156 -25.24 -14.85 6.97
C GLN A 156 -26.45 -14.38 6.14
N TRP A 157 -26.90 -13.17 6.39
CA TRP A 157 -28.08 -12.59 5.74
C TRP A 157 -27.77 -11.67 4.56
N HIS A 158 -26.53 -11.65 4.10
CA HIS A 158 -26.15 -10.83 2.96
C HIS A 158 -26.88 -11.27 1.67
N PRO A 159 -27.52 -10.34 0.92
CA PRO A 159 -28.32 -10.69 -0.27
C PRO A 159 -27.60 -11.57 -1.30
N LEU A 160 -26.33 -11.28 -1.59
CA LEU A 160 -25.50 -12.08 -2.52
C LEU A 160 -25.25 -13.51 -2.03
N ARG A 161 -25.41 -13.78 -0.74
CA ARG A 161 -25.33 -15.12 -0.19
C ARG A 161 -26.64 -15.88 -0.38
N ALA A 162 -27.77 -15.18 -0.23
CA ALA A 162 -29.10 -15.75 -0.50
C ALA A 162 -29.25 -16.17 -1.97
N GLU A 163 -28.77 -15.38 -2.91
CA GLU A 163 -28.77 -15.72 -4.35
C GLU A 163 -28.00 -17.02 -4.65
N ARG A 164 -26.89 -17.27 -3.95
CA ARG A 164 -26.11 -18.50 -4.13
C ARG A 164 -26.84 -19.78 -3.70
N TRP A 165 -27.86 -19.66 -2.84
CA TRP A 165 -28.67 -20.81 -2.41
C TRP A 165 -29.85 -21.07 -3.36
N LEU A 166 -30.12 -20.12 -4.29
CA LEU A 166 -31.21 -20.22 -5.28
C LEU A 166 -30.72 -20.67 -6.67
N LEU A 167 -29.40 -20.76 -6.87
CA LEU A 167 -28.72 -21.26 -8.07
C LEU A 167 -28.09 -22.63 -7.81
#